data_7551f91212b819ab82b6041d6b8d8c04
#
_entry.id   7551f91212b819ab82b6041d6b8d8c04
#
_cell.length_a   1.000
_cell.length_b   1.000
_cell.length_c   1.000
_cell.angle_alpha   90.00
_cell.angle_beta   90.00
_cell.angle_gamma   90.00
#
_symmetry.space_group_name_H-M   'P 1'
#
loop_
_entity.id
_entity.type
_entity.pdbx_description
1 polymer ?
#
loop_
_entity_poly.entity_id
_entity_poly.type
_entity_poly.pdbx_seq_one_letter_code
_entity_poly.pdbx_strand_id
1 'polypeptide(L)' 'MSLASHLAELQKRHSEIEEQINEALASPSTDTIEVVTLKRRKLALKDEIHRLKTAPASEPTRH' A
#
# COMPACT_ATOMS: atom_id res chain seq x y z
N MET A 1 10.70 -17.16 6.25
CA MET A 1 9.49 -16.43 6.54
C MET A 1 8.34 -16.96 5.71
N SER A 2 7.22 -17.14 6.31
CA SER A 2 6.08 -17.70 5.58
C SER A 2 5.37 -16.64 4.78
N LEU A 3 4.61 -17.06 3.80
CA LEU A 3 3.80 -16.15 3.00
C LEU A 3 2.81 -15.40 3.88
N ALA A 4 2.23 -16.08 4.86
CA ALA A 4 1.28 -15.43 5.76
C ALA A 4 1.93 -14.31 6.55
N SER A 5 3.15 -14.54 7.03
CA SER A 5 3.88 -13.50 7.77
C SER A 5 4.19 -12.32 6.87
N HIS A 6 4.62 -12.60 5.65
CA HIS A 6 4.93 -11.55 4.71
C HIS A 6 3.70 -10.73 4.37
N LEU A 7 2.58 -11.40 4.16
CA LEU A 7 1.33 -10.73 3.85
C LEU A 7 0.88 -9.85 5.01
N ALA A 8 0.99 -10.37 6.23
CA ALA A 8 0.61 -9.60 7.41
C ALA A 8 1.48 -8.34 7.53
N GLU A 9 2.76 -8.47 7.22
CA GLU A 9 3.66 -7.34 7.27
C GLU A 9 3.26 -6.26 6.27
N LEU A 10 2.92 -6.68 5.06
CA LEU A 10 2.51 -5.74 4.03
C LEU A 10 1.20 -5.05 4.42
N GLN A 11 0.27 -5.80 4.99
CA GLN A 11 -0.99 -5.21 5.42
C GLN A 11 -0.79 -4.20 6.53
N LYS A 12 0.15 -4.48 7.43
CA LYS A 12 0.47 -3.54 8.48
C LYS A 12 1.02 -2.25 7.90
N ARG A 13 1.93 -2.36 6.95
CA ARG A 13 2.52 -1.18 6.31
C ARG A 13 1.46 -0.38 5.56
N HIS A 14 0.55 -1.09 4.91
CA HIS A 14 -0.53 -0.42 4.19
C HIS A 14 -1.38 0.41 5.16
N SER A 15 -1.69 -0.17 6.31
CA SER A 15 -2.48 0.52 7.32
C SER A 15 -1.74 1.75 7.86
N GLU A 16 -0.44 1.61 8.08
CA GLU A 16 0.35 2.73 8.57
C GLU A 16 0.38 3.88 7.57
N ILE A 17 0.50 3.55 6.30
CA ILE A 17 0.52 4.59 5.28
C ILE A 17 -0.84 5.26 5.19
N GLU A 18 -1.92 4.52 5.35
CA GLU A 18 -3.24 5.13 5.35
C GLU A 18 -3.37 6.15 6.48
N GLU A 19 -2.83 5.82 7.64
CA GLU A 19 -2.85 6.77 8.75
C GLU A 19 -2.03 8.01 8.43
N GLN A 20 -0.88 7.80 7.80
CA GLN A 20 -0.04 8.93 7.41
C GLN A 20 -0.75 9.83 6.42
N ILE A 21 -1.47 9.24 5.48
CA ILE A 21 -2.22 10.03 4.51
C ILE A 21 -3.30 10.84 5.22
N ASN A 22 -4.02 10.21 6.13
CA ASN A 22 -5.07 10.90 6.88
C ASN A 22 -4.50 12.08 7.66
N GLU A 23 -3.37 11.88 8.31
CA GLU A 23 -2.72 12.94 9.06
C GLU A 23 -2.24 14.06 8.14
N ALA A 24 -1.70 13.68 6.99
CA ALA A 24 -1.22 14.65 6.03
C ALA A 24 -2.37 15.50 5.50
N LEU A 25 -3.49 14.86 5.21
CA LEU A 25 -4.65 15.59 4.70
C LEU A 25 -5.27 16.50 5.76
N ALA A 26 -5.14 16.13 7.02
CA ALA A 26 -5.67 16.94 8.11
C ALA A 26 -4.77 18.11 8.43
N SER A 27 -3.53 18.08 7.99
CA SER A 27 -2.58 19.14 8.30
C SER A 27 -2.57 20.17 7.18
N PRO A 28 -2.80 21.44 7.48
CA PRO A 28 -2.81 22.46 6.42
C PRO A 28 -1.43 22.76 5.87
N SER A 29 -0.40 22.33 6.55
CA SER A 29 0.96 22.63 6.11
C SER A 29 1.58 21.50 5.30
N THR A 30 0.86 20.42 5.10
CA THR A 30 1.41 19.29 4.36
C THR A 30 1.48 19.61 2.86
N ASP A 31 2.60 19.28 2.28
CA ASP A 31 2.83 19.51 0.87
C ASP A 31 2.04 18.53 0.02
N THR A 32 1.51 19.02 -1.09
CA THR A 32 0.78 18.16 -2.03
C THR A 32 1.64 17.02 -2.53
N ILE A 33 2.92 17.29 -2.76
CA ILE A 33 3.84 16.27 -3.25
C ILE A 33 3.97 15.14 -2.24
N GLU A 34 3.97 15.49 -0.96
CA GLU A 34 4.07 14.49 0.08
C GLU A 34 2.85 13.58 0.08
N VAL A 35 1.67 14.17 -0.08
CA VAL A 35 0.44 13.39 -0.14
C VAL A 35 0.44 12.46 -1.34
N VAL A 36 0.86 12.95 -2.49
CA VAL A 36 0.94 12.14 -3.69
C VAL A 36 1.90 10.97 -3.50
N THR A 37 3.05 11.25 -2.88
CA THR A 37 4.04 10.20 -2.62
C THR A 37 3.46 9.11 -1.73
N LEU A 38 2.75 9.50 -0.67
CA LEU A 38 2.14 8.54 0.22
C LEU A 38 1.07 7.71 -0.49
N LYS A 39 0.28 8.35 -1.33
CA LYS A 39 -0.74 7.63 -2.07
C LYS A 39 -0.14 6.62 -3.03
N ARG A 40 0.98 6.96 -3.65
CA ARG A 40 1.67 6.02 -4.53
C ARG A 40 2.19 4.81 -3.76
N ARG A 41 2.76 5.04 -2.59
CA ARG A 41 3.23 3.95 -1.75
C ARG A 41 2.09 3.06 -1.33
N LYS A 42 0.96 3.65 -0.99
CA LYS A 42 -0.22 2.88 -0.61
C LYS A 42 -0.67 1.99 -1.76
N LEU A 43 -0.71 2.54 -2.97
CA LEU A 43 -1.12 1.76 -4.12
C LEU A 43 -0.16 0.63 -4.42
N ALA A 44 1.13 0.88 -4.28
CA ALA A 44 2.13 -0.16 -4.52
C ALA A 44 1.96 -1.30 -3.52
N LEU A 45 1.74 -0.97 -2.25
CA LEU A 45 1.53 -1.99 -1.24
C LEU A 45 0.25 -2.76 -1.48
N LYS A 46 -0.80 -2.07 -1.83
CA LYS A 46 -2.07 -2.72 -2.10
C LYS A 46 -1.94 -3.69 -3.27
N ASP A 47 -1.23 -3.28 -4.29
CA ASP A 47 -1.01 -4.12 -5.45
C ASP A 47 -0.25 -5.38 -5.09
N GLU A 48 0.79 -5.21 -4.28
CA GLU A 48 1.58 -6.35 -3.86
C GLU A 48 0.78 -7.31 -2.98
N ILE A 49 -0.01 -6.76 -2.07
CA ILE A 49 -0.89 -7.58 -1.24
C ILE A 49 -1.85 -8.37 -2.11
N HIS A 50 -2.42 -7.71 -3.09
CA HIS A 50 -3.37 -8.34 -3.97
C HIS A 50 -2.72 -9.49 -4.76
N ARG A 51 -1.53 -9.28 -5.23
CA ARG A 51 -0.80 -10.33 -5.94
C ARG A 51 -0.59 -11.56 -5.08
N LEU A 52 -0.20 -11.34 -3.84
CA LEU A 52 0.07 -12.44 -2.95
C LEU A 52 -1.20 -13.21 -2.61
N LYS A 53 -2.30 -12.51 -2.56
CA LYS A 53 -3.57 -13.17 -2.25
C LYS A 53 -4.12 -13.95 -3.42
N THR A 54 -3.98 -13.42 -4.61
CA THR A 54 -4.61 -14.06 -5.74
C THR A 54 -3.68 -14.99 -6.48
N ALA A 55 -2.60 -15.12 -6.10
CA ALA A 55 -1.80 -16.00 -6.70
C ALA A 55 -1.27 -16.03 -7.73
N PRO A 56 -0.80 -16.45 -7.88
CA PRO A 56 0.08 -16.63 -8.57
C PRO A 56 0.02 -16.77 -9.88
N ALA A 57 -0.21 -17.30 -10.21
CA ALA A 57 -0.23 -17.67 -11.33
C ALA A 57 -0.50 -16.83 -12.28
N SER A 58 -0.61 -16.57 -12.76
CA SER A 58 -0.96 -16.00 -13.65
C SER A 58 -1.34 -14.93 -13.98
N GLU A 59 -1.37 -14.40 -14.19
CA GLU A 59 -1.70 -13.52 -14.51
C GLU A 59 -1.94 -12.82 -15.12
N PRO A 60 -2.23 -12.40 -15.58
CA PRO A 60 -2.48 -11.80 -16.37
C PRO A 60 -2.61 -10.58 -16.56
N THR A 61 -2.61 -10.02 -16.82
CA THR A 61 -2.66 -9.02 -16.98
C THR A 61 -3.25 -8.12 -17.23
N ARG A 62 -3.34 -7.72 -17.44
CA ARG A 62 -3.78 -6.88 -17.70
C ARG A 62 -3.92 -6.09 -18.18
N HIS A 63 -3.86 -5.68 -18.51
CA HIS A 63 -4.05 -4.91 -18.80
C HIS A 63 -4.01 -4.45 -19.10
#